data_0e861d660f14d0acbf1f5de7c5c201de
#
_entry.id   0e861d660f14d0acbf1f5de7c5c201de
#
_cell.length_a   1.000
_cell.length_b   1.000
_cell.length_c   1.000
_cell.angle_alpha   90.00
_cell.angle_beta   90.00
_cell.angle_gamma   90.00
#
_symmetry.space_group_name_H-M   'P 1'
#
loop_
_entity.id
_entity.type
_entity.pdbx_description
1 polymer ?
#
loop_
_entity_poly.entity_id
_entity_poly.type
_entity_poly.pdbx_seq_one_letter_code
_entity_poly.pdbx_strand_id
1 'polypeptide(L)'
;MATTSYKVLGQISPSAASATTLYTVPAVTQTVVSTLIACNQDTATCTIRVAVRPDGETLASKHYVAFDVTLAAKQTITFTLGITANAADVITVYSSNAVTSFNAFGSETA
;
A
#
# COMPACT_ATOMS: atom_id res chain seq x y z
N MET A 1 -20.58 4.58 19.42
CA MET A 1 -19.96 3.26 19.62
C MET A 1 -19.08 2.94 18.41
N ALA A 2 -17.87 2.50 18.65
CA ALA A 2 -16.96 2.14 17.56
C ALA A 2 -17.42 0.84 16.88
N THR A 3 -17.32 0.80 15.57
CA THR A 3 -17.67 -0.37 14.76
C THR A 3 -16.47 -0.77 13.94
N THR A 4 -16.12 -2.06 13.98
CA THR A 4 -15.02 -2.62 13.20
C THR A 4 -15.56 -3.32 11.96
N SER A 5 -14.99 -2.99 10.80
CA SER A 5 -15.33 -3.62 9.52
C SER A 5 -14.06 -4.25 8.92
N TYR A 6 -14.16 -5.50 8.49
CA TYR A 6 -13.09 -6.19 7.77
C TYR A 6 -13.34 -6.05 6.28
N LYS A 7 -12.36 -5.58 5.52
CA LYS A 7 -12.63 -5.21 4.13
C LYS A 7 -11.36 -5.12 3.29
N VAL A 8 -11.58 -5.03 1.99
CA VAL A 8 -10.54 -4.59 1.06
C VAL A 8 -10.37 -3.09 1.27
N LEU A 9 -9.19 -2.67 1.70
CA LEU A 9 -8.91 -1.26 1.99
C LEU A 9 -8.63 -0.48 0.71
N GLY A 10 -7.88 -1.06 -0.22
CA GLY A 10 -7.57 -0.40 -1.48
C GLY A 10 -7.02 -1.37 -2.50
N GLN A 11 -7.21 -1.03 -3.78
CA GLN A 11 -6.68 -1.76 -4.93
C GLN A 11 -6.27 -0.76 -5.99
N ILE A 12 -5.07 -0.91 -6.55
CA ILE A 12 -4.62 -0.01 -7.60
C ILE A 12 -3.54 -0.68 -8.45
N SER A 13 -3.47 -0.28 -9.72
CA SER A 13 -2.35 -0.58 -10.61
C SER A 13 -1.76 0.77 -11.02
N PRO A 14 -0.71 1.25 -10.35
CA PRO A 14 -0.21 2.59 -10.58
C PRO A 14 0.48 2.72 -11.94
N SER A 15 0.54 3.95 -12.47
CA SER A 15 1.33 4.25 -13.65
C SER A 15 2.81 3.99 -13.39
N ALA A 16 3.56 3.65 -14.42
CA ALA A 16 4.98 3.35 -14.29
C ALA A 16 5.74 4.50 -13.64
N ALA A 17 6.63 4.15 -12.70
CA ALA A 17 7.54 5.08 -12.03
C ALA A 17 6.81 6.27 -11.37
N SER A 18 5.63 6.03 -10.82
CA SER A 18 4.81 7.07 -10.21
C SER A 18 4.33 6.66 -8.83
N ALA A 19 4.66 7.46 -7.81
CA ALA A 19 4.14 7.25 -6.46
C ALA A 19 2.64 7.56 -6.45
N THR A 20 1.83 6.59 -6.04
CA THR A 20 0.38 6.66 -6.14
C THR A 20 -0.26 6.26 -4.81
N THR A 21 -1.32 6.94 -4.43
CA THR A 21 -2.06 6.60 -3.20
C THR A 21 -2.82 5.30 -3.40
N LEU A 22 -2.56 4.32 -2.53
CA LEU A 22 -3.32 3.08 -2.47
C LEU A 22 -4.54 3.24 -1.58
N TYR A 23 -4.38 3.93 -0.44
CA TYR A 23 -5.42 4.03 0.58
C TYR A 23 -5.16 5.24 1.47
N THR A 24 -6.22 5.96 1.79
CA THR A 24 -6.22 7.04 2.79
C THR A 24 -7.20 6.67 3.89
N VAL A 25 -6.74 6.72 5.13
CA VAL A 25 -7.61 6.41 6.27
C VAL A 25 -8.69 7.48 6.38
N PRO A 26 -9.99 7.09 6.41
CA PRO A 26 -11.08 8.05 6.55
C PRO A 26 -11.02 8.83 7.85
N ALA A 27 -11.74 9.95 7.88
CA ALA A 27 -11.88 10.76 9.10
C ALA A 27 -12.48 9.92 10.24
N VAL A 28 -12.04 10.18 11.46
CA VAL A 28 -12.54 9.53 12.69
C VAL A 28 -12.43 8.00 12.63
N THR A 29 -11.40 7.51 11.92
CA THR A 29 -11.22 6.07 11.69
C THR A 29 -9.78 5.66 12.03
N GLN A 30 -9.64 4.44 12.54
CA GLN A 30 -8.34 3.80 12.73
C GLN A 30 -8.32 2.52 11.89
N THR A 31 -7.18 2.23 11.28
CA THR A 31 -7.05 1.12 10.34
C THR A 31 -5.90 0.20 10.73
N VAL A 32 -6.14 -1.09 10.61
CA VAL A 32 -5.08 -2.11 10.67
C VAL A 32 -5.00 -2.75 9.29
N VAL A 33 -3.84 -2.64 8.65
CA VAL A 33 -3.58 -3.32 7.38
C VAL A 33 -2.93 -4.67 7.71
N SER A 34 -3.73 -5.73 7.61
CA SER A 34 -3.24 -7.07 7.93
C SER A 34 -2.32 -7.61 6.84
N THR A 35 -2.62 -7.31 5.59
CA THR A 35 -1.87 -7.83 4.43
C THR A 35 -1.87 -6.82 3.32
N LEU A 36 -0.70 -6.60 2.71
CA LEU A 36 -0.56 -5.82 1.49
C LEU A 36 0.15 -6.70 0.47
N ILE A 37 -0.40 -6.80 -0.72
CA ILE A 37 0.08 -7.71 -1.77
C ILE A 37 0.47 -6.89 -2.99
N ALA A 38 1.65 -7.20 -3.57
CA ALA A 38 2.07 -6.64 -4.85
C ALA A 38 2.25 -7.79 -5.85
N CYS A 39 1.64 -7.67 -7.01
CA CYS A 39 1.66 -8.70 -8.05
C CYS A 39 2.20 -8.10 -9.35
N ASN A 40 3.38 -8.55 -9.77
CA ASN A 40 3.98 -8.16 -11.04
C ASN A 40 3.39 -9.02 -12.16
N GLN A 41 2.62 -8.40 -13.06
CA GLN A 41 1.97 -9.12 -14.17
C GLN A 41 2.79 -9.09 -15.45
N ASP A 42 3.97 -8.49 -15.42
CA ASP A 42 4.85 -8.37 -16.57
C ASP A 42 5.67 -9.65 -16.79
N THR A 43 6.23 -9.78 -17.97
CA THR A 43 7.20 -10.83 -18.33
C THR A 43 8.63 -10.41 -17.98
N ALA A 44 8.83 -9.23 -17.43
CA ALA A 44 10.11 -8.69 -16.99
C ALA A 44 10.08 -8.37 -15.51
N THR A 45 11.26 -8.32 -14.88
CA THR A 45 11.44 -7.92 -13.49
C THR A 45 11.08 -6.45 -13.30
N CYS A 46 10.50 -6.11 -12.15
CA CYS A 46 10.27 -4.73 -11.76
C CYS A 46 10.73 -4.49 -10.32
N THR A 47 10.72 -3.23 -9.89
CA THR A 47 10.97 -2.85 -8.50
C THR A 47 9.74 -2.13 -7.96
N ILE A 48 9.46 -2.34 -6.68
CA ILE A 48 8.30 -1.73 -6.02
C ILE A 48 8.72 -1.01 -4.75
N ARG A 49 7.86 -0.08 -4.32
CA ARG A 49 8.01 0.66 -3.06
C ARG A 49 6.66 0.73 -2.37
N VAL A 50 6.69 0.71 -1.04
CA VAL A 50 5.52 0.93 -0.20
C VAL A 50 5.91 1.95 0.88
N ALA A 51 5.09 2.96 1.06
CA ALA A 51 5.31 4.01 2.05
C ALA A 51 4.05 4.26 2.87
N VAL A 52 4.25 4.61 4.14
CA VAL A 52 3.16 5.06 5.03
C VAL A 52 3.47 6.51 5.40
N ARG A 53 2.56 7.41 5.04
CA ARG A 53 2.72 8.86 5.30
C ARG A 53 1.75 9.31 6.39
N PRO A 54 2.21 9.49 7.63
CA PRO A 54 1.33 9.95 8.69
C PRO A 54 0.74 11.31 8.33
N ASP A 55 -0.56 11.45 8.51
CA ASP A 55 -1.30 12.70 8.28
C ASP A 55 -1.12 13.25 6.85
N GLY A 56 -0.84 12.38 5.90
CA GLY A 56 -0.62 12.78 4.51
C GLY A 56 0.62 13.64 4.28
N GLU A 57 1.62 13.54 5.14
CA GLU A 57 2.88 14.31 5.00
C GLU A 57 3.49 14.11 3.61
N THR A 58 4.23 15.10 3.14
CA THR A 58 4.97 15.00 1.89
C THR A 58 5.91 13.80 1.93
N LEU A 59 5.88 12.97 0.88
CA LEU A 59 6.65 11.74 0.82
C LEU A 59 8.15 12.01 1.02
N ALA A 60 8.74 11.27 1.95
CA ALA A 60 10.15 11.38 2.31
C ALA A 60 10.72 10.00 2.58
N SER A 61 12.05 9.91 2.67
CA SER A 61 12.75 8.64 2.87
C SER A 61 12.29 7.88 4.12
N LYS A 62 11.91 8.60 5.17
CA LYS A 62 11.47 7.98 6.44
C LYS A 62 10.15 7.23 6.34
N HIS A 63 9.35 7.46 5.29
CA HIS A 63 8.04 6.85 5.14
C HIS A 63 8.08 5.44 4.56
N TYR A 64 9.17 5.06 3.89
CA TYR A 64 9.22 3.78 3.18
C TYR A 64 9.34 2.61 4.13
N VAL A 65 8.44 1.64 3.99
CA VAL A 65 8.51 0.34 4.67
C VAL A 65 9.04 -0.74 3.72
N ALA A 66 9.03 -0.47 2.42
CA ALA A 66 9.67 -1.28 1.38
C ALA A 66 10.19 -0.34 0.29
N PHE A 67 11.44 -0.51 -0.11
CA PHE A 67 12.06 0.39 -1.09
C PHE A 67 12.84 -0.42 -2.12
N ASP A 68 12.43 -0.27 -3.39
CA ASP A 68 13.06 -0.93 -4.53
C ASP A 68 13.20 -2.45 -4.33
N VAL A 69 12.15 -3.06 -3.82
CA VAL A 69 12.08 -4.51 -3.70
C VAL A 69 11.90 -5.10 -5.08
N THR A 70 12.78 -6.04 -5.44
CA THR A 70 12.75 -6.68 -6.75
C THR A 70 11.64 -7.73 -6.81
N LEU A 71 10.78 -7.62 -7.81
CA LEU A 71 9.79 -8.64 -8.16
C LEU A 71 10.16 -9.25 -9.51
N ALA A 72 10.36 -10.56 -9.53
CA ALA A 72 10.58 -11.28 -10.79
C ALA A 72 9.32 -11.23 -11.65
N ALA A 73 9.47 -11.60 -12.93
CA ALA A 73 8.33 -11.73 -13.84
C ALA A 73 7.24 -12.61 -13.23
N LYS A 74 5.98 -12.14 -13.25
CA LYS A 74 4.80 -12.86 -12.75
C LYS A 74 4.83 -13.21 -11.26
N GLN A 75 5.71 -12.57 -10.49
CA GLN A 75 5.85 -12.84 -9.05
C GLN A 75 4.87 -12.01 -8.23
N THR A 76 4.36 -12.62 -7.17
CA THR A 76 3.57 -11.93 -6.13
C THR A 76 4.39 -11.91 -4.84
N ILE A 77 4.40 -10.76 -4.17
CA ILE A 77 4.98 -10.64 -2.84
C ILE A 77 3.91 -10.18 -1.85
N THR A 78 3.96 -10.75 -0.65
CA THR A 78 3.02 -10.45 0.42
C THR A 78 3.74 -9.77 1.57
N PHE A 79 3.22 -8.64 2.03
CA PHE A 79 3.72 -7.93 3.20
C PHE A 79 2.73 -8.10 4.35
N THR A 80 3.19 -8.68 5.46
CA THR A 80 2.39 -8.83 6.69
C THR A 80 3.06 -8.03 7.80
N LEU A 81 3.14 -6.72 7.61
CA LEU A 81 3.96 -5.84 8.43
C LEU A 81 3.24 -5.33 9.68
N GLY A 82 1.96 -5.61 9.84
CA GLY A 82 1.20 -5.12 10.97
C GLY A 82 1.06 -3.59 10.96
N ILE A 83 0.85 -3.02 9.78
CA ILE A 83 0.71 -1.57 9.63
C ILE A 83 -0.55 -1.11 10.35
N THR A 84 -0.40 -0.15 11.27
CA THR A 84 -1.52 0.51 11.94
C THR A 84 -1.52 1.98 11.54
N ALA A 85 -2.70 2.52 11.28
CA ALA A 85 -2.83 3.87 10.77
C ALA A 85 -4.01 4.59 11.41
N ASN A 86 -3.88 5.89 11.57
CA ASN A 86 -4.92 6.75 12.11
C ASN A 86 -5.52 7.61 10.99
N ALA A 87 -6.58 8.35 11.32
CA ALA A 87 -7.26 9.22 10.36
C ALA A 87 -6.26 10.09 9.59
N ALA A 88 -6.47 10.23 8.29
CA ALA A 88 -5.65 11.01 7.35
C ALA A 88 -4.28 10.42 7.02
N ASP A 89 -3.88 9.30 7.61
CA ASP A 89 -2.65 8.61 7.21
C ASP A 89 -2.84 8.01 5.81
N VAL A 90 -1.77 8.00 5.01
CA VAL A 90 -1.84 7.57 3.60
C VAL A 90 -0.85 6.46 3.33
N ILE A 91 -1.31 5.41 2.65
CA ILE A 91 -0.42 4.36 2.13
C ILE A 91 -0.18 4.66 0.65
N THR A 92 1.09 4.82 0.29
CA THR A 92 1.52 5.15 -1.08
C THR A 92 2.33 3.98 -1.62
N VAL A 93 2.09 3.66 -2.88
CA VAL A 93 2.78 2.57 -3.58
C VAL A 93 3.41 3.07 -4.88
N TYR A 94 4.42 2.33 -5.33
CA TYR A 94 5.19 2.67 -6.53
C TYR A 94 5.62 1.38 -7.21
N SER A 95 5.58 1.36 -8.53
CA SER A 95 6.18 0.29 -9.33
C SER A 95 6.93 0.90 -10.51
N SER A 96 8.04 0.28 -10.89
CA SER A 96 8.81 0.70 -12.06
C SER A 96 8.10 0.41 -13.39
N ASN A 97 7.08 -0.47 -13.39
CA ASN A 97 6.25 -0.75 -14.57
C ASN A 97 4.79 -0.37 -14.32
N ALA A 98 3.97 -0.43 -15.37
CA ALA A 98 2.55 -0.06 -15.31
C ALA A 98 1.61 -1.26 -15.14
N VAL A 99 2.14 -2.46 -14.94
CA VAL A 99 1.36 -3.70 -14.88
C VAL A 99 1.57 -4.46 -13.57
N THR A 100 1.81 -3.73 -12.49
CA THR A 100 1.87 -4.28 -11.13
C THR A 100 0.64 -3.82 -10.38
N SER A 101 -0.07 -4.77 -9.78
CA SER A 101 -1.24 -4.46 -8.96
C SER A 101 -0.88 -4.52 -7.48
N PHE A 102 -1.49 -3.62 -6.69
CA PHE A 102 -1.37 -3.58 -5.24
C PHE A 102 -2.74 -3.74 -4.62
N ASN A 103 -2.83 -4.56 -3.59
CA ASN A 103 -4.05 -4.79 -2.84
C ASN A 103 -3.76 -4.74 -1.34
N ALA A 104 -4.57 -4.03 -0.59
CA ALA A 104 -4.47 -3.95 0.86
C ALA A 104 -5.75 -4.46 1.50
N PHE A 105 -5.60 -5.32 2.50
CA PHE A 105 -6.69 -5.95 3.23
C PHE A 105 -6.53 -5.69 4.72
N GLY A 106 -7.62 -5.49 5.41
CA GLY A 106 -7.56 -5.28 6.85
C GLY A 106 -8.87 -4.86 7.44
N SER A 107 -8.81 -4.05 8.49
CA SER A 107 -10.00 -3.60 9.20
C SER A 107 -9.95 -2.10 9.48
N GLU A 108 -11.14 -1.50 9.50
CA GLU A 108 -11.34 -0.12 9.93
C GLU A 108 -12.22 -0.12 11.17
N THR A 109 -11.86 0.71 12.15
CA THR A 109 -12.67 0.93 13.35
C THR A 109 -13.03 2.40 13.43
N ALA A 110 -14.30 2.69 13.48
CA ALA A 110 -14.82 4.06 13.51
C ALA A 110 -15.91 4.24 14.56
#